data_857e1e78c139bc8812218659f6ca85b0
#
_entry.id   857e1e78c139bc8812218659f6ca85b0
#
_cell.length_a   1.000
_cell.length_b   1.000
_cell.length_c   1.000
_cell.angle_alpha   90.00
_cell.angle_beta   90.00
_cell.angle_gamma   90.00
#
_symmetry.space_group_name_H-M   'P 1'
#
loop_
_entity.id
_entity.type
_entity.pdbx_description
1 polymer ?
#
loop_
_entity_poly.entity_id
_entity_poly.type
_entity_poly.pdbx_seq_one_letter_code
_entity_poly.pdbx_strand_id
1 'polypeptide(L)'
;MIKLTKENVAAYVDSRIDEFNIHGDLAVSAVGEGSVEEDGDGFINFVFRVSDGNLHLIVKQSTMNPRNGGPYILDINRYKLEYESMMIRKAIIPDLIPDLYDIDEENRIFITEDVSRLRISRFQLLKGVKYPLLGDQVARYMAANNFYTSEYYLDGKTFRDLSIHFMNPTMRNIMEIGMFLNKVDPRDTVGRPLDPEFISFSKRICADPQVLLARQKLRHLFMTKGECLIHGDLHTSNIFASQDEMKVIDMEYTFCGPFSYDMGYFLANFIAQYAAALFRPFDSEEDRREYLDYCLFMIKETYIKYCEYFCQYLEEDSKPEYRNIPGLKEDIWTTTLREFIGFAASPMLGRICSIIPYPDYDDIDDYVQRHNAKCYSIILNKQMLINWENYVSIDELIHDMQSIADIYCRNIKDLKI
;
A
#
# COMPACT_ATOMS: atom_id res chain seq x y z
N MET A 1 -14.58 28.96 5.52
CA MET A 1 -14.45 27.53 5.17
C MET A 1 -15.84 26.90 5.16
N ILE A 2 -16.27 26.38 4.02
CA ILE A 2 -17.53 25.65 3.83
C ILE A 2 -17.35 24.25 4.41
N LYS A 3 -18.36 23.71 5.10
CA LYS A 3 -18.42 22.29 5.44
C LYS A 3 -19.29 21.59 4.39
N LEU A 4 -18.70 20.63 3.66
CA LEU A 4 -19.45 19.85 2.69
C LEU A 4 -20.35 18.84 3.37
N THR A 5 -21.52 18.66 2.79
CA THR A 5 -22.54 17.65 3.12
C THR A 5 -23.15 17.11 1.83
N LYS A 6 -23.94 16.04 1.89
CA LYS A 6 -24.63 15.49 0.71
C LYS A 6 -25.58 16.52 0.07
N GLU A 7 -26.14 17.41 0.88
CA GLU A 7 -27.10 18.42 0.42
C GLU A 7 -26.45 19.58 -0.34
N ASN A 8 -25.17 19.91 -0.08
CA ASN A 8 -24.53 21.08 -0.66
C ASN A 8 -23.38 20.75 -1.63
N VAL A 9 -22.84 19.53 -1.63
CA VAL A 9 -21.66 19.17 -2.43
C VAL A 9 -21.91 19.29 -3.94
N ALA A 10 -23.10 18.95 -4.45
CA ALA A 10 -23.41 19.07 -5.87
C ALA A 10 -23.41 20.53 -6.33
N ALA A 11 -24.03 21.44 -5.56
CA ALA A 11 -23.99 22.87 -5.85
C ALA A 11 -22.57 23.45 -5.74
N TYR A 12 -21.76 22.91 -4.83
CA TYR A 12 -20.35 23.28 -4.75
C TYR A 12 -19.60 22.85 -6.03
N VAL A 13 -19.77 21.61 -6.50
CA VAL A 13 -19.14 21.12 -7.74
C VAL A 13 -19.56 21.96 -8.94
N ASP A 14 -20.87 22.24 -9.11
CA ASP A 14 -21.42 23.06 -10.18
C ASP A 14 -20.83 24.48 -10.23
N SER A 15 -20.47 25.02 -9.06
CA SER A 15 -19.80 26.32 -8.97
C SER A 15 -18.31 26.30 -9.33
N ARG A 16 -17.69 25.13 -9.50
CA ARG A 16 -16.24 24.96 -9.68
C ARG A 16 -15.86 24.27 -11.00
N ILE A 17 -16.74 23.45 -11.55
CA ILE A 17 -16.50 22.63 -12.73
C ILE A 17 -17.53 23.02 -13.79
N ASP A 18 -17.09 23.75 -14.80
CA ASP A 18 -17.97 24.31 -15.86
C ASP A 18 -18.72 23.24 -16.66
N GLU A 19 -18.13 22.05 -16.80
CA GLU A 19 -18.72 20.90 -17.52
C GLU A 19 -19.74 20.15 -16.70
N PHE A 20 -19.82 20.37 -15.38
CA PHE A 20 -20.79 19.70 -14.52
C PHE A 20 -22.17 20.33 -14.63
N ASN A 21 -23.22 19.52 -14.72
CA ASN A 21 -24.59 19.99 -14.85
C ASN A 21 -25.44 19.52 -13.68
N ILE A 22 -25.66 20.41 -12.70
CA ILE A 22 -26.48 20.13 -11.51
C ILE A 22 -27.94 19.72 -11.84
N HIS A 23 -28.44 20.04 -13.03
CA HIS A 23 -29.77 19.69 -13.52
C HIS A 23 -29.75 18.38 -14.36
N GLY A 24 -28.62 17.71 -14.46
CA GLY A 24 -28.48 16.42 -15.11
C GLY A 24 -29.03 15.26 -14.26
N ASP A 25 -28.60 14.06 -14.55
CA ASP A 25 -28.96 12.85 -13.77
C ASP A 25 -28.14 12.77 -12.48
N LEU A 26 -28.50 13.63 -11.53
CA LEU A 26 -27.73 13.90 -10.32
C LEU A 26 -27.75 12.73 -9.34
N ALA A 27 -26.57 12.22 -9.02
CA ALA A 27 -26.35 11.25 -7.96
C ALA A 27 -25.29 11.77 -6.96
N VAL A 28 -25.60 11.69 -5.66
CA VAL A 28 -24.71 12.08 -4.58
C VAL A 28 -24.67 11.02 -3.49
N SER A 29 -23.50 10.56 -3.11
CA SER A 29 -23.31 9.68 -1.95
C SER A 29 -22.08 10.08 -1.17
N ALA A 30 -22.05 9.75 0.14
CA ALA A 30 -20.86 9.92 0.96
C ALA A 30 -20.14 8.57 1.08
N VAL A 31 -18.83 8.58 0.84
CA VAL A 31 -17.98 7.39 1.01
C VAL A 31 -17.93 6.98 2.48
N GLY A 32 -18.11 5.69 2.75
CA GLY A 32 -18.19 5.09 4.09
C GLY A 32 -19.62 5.01 4.66
N GLU A 33 -20.65 5.28 3.85
CA GLU A 33 -22.05 4.96 4.15
C GLU A 33 -22.49 3.65 3.47
N GLY A 34 -21.78 3.22 2.45
CA GLY A 34 -21.97 1.96 1.73
C GLY A 34 -21.20 0.79 2.36
N SER A 35 -21.03 -0.28 1.60
CA SER A 35 -20.20 -1.40 2.02
C SER A 35 -18.71 -1.04 1.96
N VAL A 36 -17.89 -1.69 2.79
CA VAL A 36 -16.42 -1.52 2.77
C VAL A 36 -15.84 -1.91 1.39
N GLU A 37 -16.49 -2.83 0.68
CA GLU A 37 -16.09 -3.24 -0.67
C GLU A 37 -16.26 -2.14 -1.73
N GLU A 38 -17.26 -1.25 -1.54
CA GLU A 38 -17.56 -0.16 -2.46
C GLU A 38 -16.84 1.13 -2.06
N ASP A 39 -16.72 1.36 -0.76
CA ASP A 39 -16.25 2.61 -0.20
C ASP A 39 -14.81 2.56 0.32
N GLY A 40 -14.24 1.36 0.48
CA GLY A 40 -12.91 1.19 1.09
C GLY A 40 -12.92 1.26 2.61
N ASP A 41 -11.74 1.09 3.19
CA ASP A 41 -11.48 1.10 4.62
C ASP A 41 -10.89 2.44 5.13
N GLY A 42 -10.92 3.50 4.28
CA GLY A 42 -10.45 4.85 4.61
C GLY A 42 -11.46 5.66 5.44
N PHE A 43 -11.03 6.18 6.61
CA PHE A 43 -11.90 6.90 7.55
C PHE A 43 -11.39 8.28 7.96
N ILE A 44 -10.41 8.81 7.23
CA ILE A 44 -9.71 10.03 7.65
C ILE A 44 -10.43 11.28 7.15
N ASN A 45 -10.78 11.34 5.87
CA ASN A 45 -11.33 12.51 5.20
C ASN A 45 -12.85 12.41 4.97
N PHE A 46 -13.50 13.54 4.72
CA PHE A 46 -14.85 13.55 4.15
C PHE A 46 -14.73 13.40 2.63
N VAL A 47 -15.32 12.36 2.09
CA VAL A 47 -15.26 12.03 0.67
C VAL A 47 -16.68 11.83 0.15
N PHE A 48 -17.00 12.49 -0.97
CA PHE A 48 -18.29 12.39 -1.64
C PHE A 48 -18.10 11.93 -3.08
N ARG A 49 -18.99 11.06 -3.55
CA ARG A 49 -19.19 10.78 -4.97
C ARG A 49 -20.29 11.68 -5.48
N VAL A 50 -20.02 12.38 -6.58
CA VAL A 50 -20.97 13.30 -7.20
C VAL A 50 -20.98 13.02 -8.70
N SER A 51 -22.16 12.78 -9.27
CA SER A 51 -22.31 12.54 -10.71
C SER A 51 -23.52 13.30 -11.25
N ASP A 52 -23.41 13.82 -12.46
CA ASP A 52 -24.51 14.39 -13.24
C ASP A 52 -25.01 13.44 -14.36
N GLY A 53 -24.52 12.19 -14.36
CA GLY A 53 -24.79 11.18 -15.38
C GLY A 53 -23.72 11.13 -16.49
N ASN A 54 -22.96 12.21 -16.70
CA ASN A 54 -21.83 12.28 -17.67
C ASN A 54 -20.49 12.32 -16.95
N LEU A 55 -20.34 13.22 -15.98
CA LEU A 55 -19.15 13.32 -15.12
C LEU A 55 -19.39 12.53 -13.84
N HIS A 56 -18.35 11.80 -13.44
CA HIS A 56 -18.30 11.06 -12.18
C HIS A 56 -17.08 11.56 -11.40
N LEU A 57 -17.35 12.21 -10.25
CA LEU A 57 -16.34 12.96 -9.52
C LEU A 57 -16.27 12.51 -8.06
N ILE A 58 -15.04 12.50 -7.53
CA ILE A 58 -14.73 12.42 -6.11
C ILE A 58 -14.43 13.83 -5.60
N VAL A 59 -15.11 14.22 -4.53
CA VAL A 59 -14.85 15.46 -3.80
C VAL A 59 -14.31 15.10 -2.42
N LYS A 60 -13.03 15.40 -2.18
CA LYS A 60 -12.35 15.07 -0.91
C LYS A 60 -12.11 16.36 -0.11
N GLN A 61 -12.64 16.43 1.11
CA GLN A 61 -12.42 17.52 2.05
C GLN A 61 -11.63 17.04 3.27
N SER A 62 -10.51 17.71 3.53
CA SER A 62 -9.62 17.36 4.64
C SER A 62 -9.96 18.11 5.92
N THR A 63 -9.81 17.42 7.05
CA THR A 63 -10.01 17.93 8.40
C THR A 63 -8.82 17.64 9.31
N MET A 64 -8.65 18.41 10.39
CA MET A 64 -7.57 18.17 11.37
C MET A 64 -7.77 16.89 12.19
N ASN A 65 -9.04 16.52 12.43
CA ASN A 65 -9.38 15.33 13.19
C ASN A 65 -9.88 14.24 12.21
N PRO A 66 -9.44 13.00 12.38
CA PRO A 66 -10.00 11.89 11.61
C PRO A 66 -11.52 11.81 11.77
N ARG A 67 -12.24 11.53 10.69
CA ARG A 67 -13.70 11.39 10.69
C ARG A 67 -14.20 10.35 11.71
N ASN A 68 -13.42 9.31 11.95
CA ASN A 68 -13.71 8.24 12.91
C ASN A 68 -13.39 8.58 14.37
N GLY A 69 -12.94 9.82 14.68
CA GLY A 69 -12.58 10.23 16.05
C GLY A 69 -11.27 9.64 16.57
N GLY A 70 -10.40 9.19 15.69
CA GLY A 70 -9.07 8.67 16.07
C GLY A 70 -8.22 9.69 16.86
N PRO A 71 -7.22 9.22 17.63
CA PRO A 71 -6.46 10.05 18.57
C PRO A 71 -5.43 10.97 17.90
N TYR A 72 -5.27 10.90 16.59
CA TYR A 72 -4.25 11.65 15.86
C TYR A 72 -4.77 13.05 15.48
N ILE A 73 -3.90 14.05 15.62
CA ILE A 73 -4.11 15.37 14.99
C ILE A 73 -3.34 15.34 13.68
N LEU A 74 -4.07 15.45 12.58
CA LEU A 74 -3.51 15.37 11.24
C LEU A 74 -3.04 16.73 10.76
N ASP A 75 -2.02 16.73 9.89
CA ASP A 75 -1.62 17.97 9.22
C ASP A 75 -2.76 18.44 8.33
N ILE A 76 -3.10 19.70 8.50
CA ILE A 76 -4.20 20.31 7.75
C ILE A 76 -3.84 20.52 6.28
N ASN A 77 -2.56 20.63 5.96
CA ASN A 77 -2.07 20.86 4.60
C ASN A 77 -1.84 19.54 3.83
N ARG A 78 -2.09 18.37 4.44
CA ARG A 78 -1.87 17.07 3.77
C ARG A 78 -2.66 16.92 2.45
N TYR A 79 -3.87 17.56 2.34
CA TYR A 79 -4.67 17.55 1.11
C TYR A 79 -3.92 18.21 -0.05
N LYS A 80 -3.15 19.28 0.23
CA LYS A 80 -2.36 19.97 -0.78
C LYS A 80 -1.19 19.11 -1.23
N LEU A 81 -0.46 18.51 -0.29
CA LEU A 81 0.62 17.56 -0.61
C LEU A 81 0.08 16.35 -1.40
N GLU A 82 -1.10 15.85 -1.05
CA GLU A 82 -1.75 14.77 -1.80
C GLU A 82 -2.03 15.19 -3.24
N TYR A 83 -2.72 16.32 -3.43
CA TYR A 83 -3.06 16.82 -4.77
C TYR A 83 -1.82 17.12 -5.62
N GLU A 84 -0.83 17.80 -5.06
CA GLU A 84 0.43 18.15 -5.75
C GLU A 84 1.22 16.85 -6.10
N SER A 85 1.22 15.85 -5.24
CA SER A 85 1.84 14.57 -5.53
C SER A 85 1.11 13.82 -6.65
N MET A 86 -0.23 13.91 -6.71
CA MET A 86 -1.01 13.39 -7.84
C MET A 86 -0.71 14.12 -9.14
N MET A 87 -0.54 15.45 -9.11
CA MET A 87 -0.15 16.24 -10.28
C MET A 87 1.20 15.79 -10.86
N ILE A 88 2.20 15.60 -9.99
CA ILE A 88 3.53 15.10 -10.40
C ILE A 88 3.40 13.74 -11.06
N ARG A 89 2.71 12.81 -10.43
CA ARG A 89 2.52 11.44 -10.95
C ARG A 89 1.67 11.42 -12.21
N LYS A 90 0.65 12.27 -12.30
CA LYS A 90 -0.17 12.42 -13.53
C LYS A 90 0.66 12.89 -14.72
N ALA A 91 1.65 13.75 -14.48
CA ALA A 91 2.58 14.17 -15.53
C ALA A 91 3.56 13.05 -15.95
N ILE A 92 3.93 12.16 -15.04
CA ILE A 92 4.86 11.05 -15.28
C ILE A 92 4.13 9.86 -15.92
N ILE A 93 2.96 9.48 -15.37
CA ILE A 93 2.25 8.25 -15.73
C ILE A 93 0.72 8.48 -15.73
N PRO A 94 0.21 9.22 -16.73
CA PRO A 94 -1.16 9.76 -16.73
C PRO A 94 -2.25 8.70 -16.70
N ASP A 95 -2.01 7.52 -17.26
CA ASP A 95 -2.98 6.45 -17.36
C ASP A 95 -3.23 5.73 -16.02
N LEU A 96 -2.32 5.82 -15.04
CA LEU A 96 -2.44 5.15 -13.75
C LEU A 96 -2.91 6.07 -12.60
N ILE A 97 -3.13 7.35 -12.88
CA ILE A 97 -3.58 8.35 -11.91
C ILE A 97 -4.97 8.86 -12.32
N PRO A 98 -5.91 9.05 -11.39
CA PRO A 98 -7.19 9.69 -11.67
C PRO A 98 -7.01 11.06 -12.33
N ASP A 99 -7.98 11.51 -13.12
CA ASP A 99 -7.98 12.86 -13.63
C ASP A 99 -8.20 13.86 -12.50
N LEU A 100 -7.50 15.00 -12.56
CA LEU A 100 -7.54 16.07 -11.58
C LEU A 100 -8.33 17.23 -12.15
N TYR A 101 -9.35 17.69 -11.44
CA TYR A 101 -10.25 18.74 -11.93
C TYR A 101 -10.00 20.06 -11.24
N ASP A 102 -9.95 20.09 -9.90
CA ASP A 102 -9.84 21.34 -9.16
C ASP A 102 -9.25 21.16 -7.76
N ILE A 103 -8.66 22.25 -7.21
CA ILE A 103 -8.25 22.35 -5.83
C ILE A 103 -8.68 23.70 -5.23
N ASP A 104 -9.38 23.67 -4.10
CA ASP A 104 -9.80 24.83 -3.31
C ASP A 104 -9.02 24.87 -2.00
N GLU A 105 -7.97 25.69 -1.99
CA GLU A 105 -7.10 25.84 -0.82
C GLU A 105 -7.80 26.50 0.37
N GLU A 106 -8.78 27.39 0.14
CA GLU A 106 -9.54 28.05 1.20
C GLU A 106 -10.40 27.06 1.98
N ASN A 107 -11.05 26.14 1.27
CA ASN A 107 -11.96 25.15 1.84
C ASN A 107 -11.33 23.78 2.06
N ARG A 108 -10.06 23.58 1.63
CA ARG A 108 -9.28 22.34 1.75
C ARG A 108 -9.96 21.18 1.05
N ILE A 109 -10.40 21.43 -0.15
CA ILE A 109 -11.14 20.50 -1.00
C ILE A 109 -10.34 20.31 -2.27
N PHE A 110 -10.33 19.10 -2.79
CA PHE A 110 -9.96 18.85 -4.17
C PHE A 110 -10.96 17.91 -4.84
N ILE A 111 -11.01 17.99 -6.18
CA ILE A 111 -11.95 17.25 -7.03
C ILE A 111 -11.14 16.43 -8.02
N THR A 112 -11.45 15.12 -8.08
CA THR A 112 -10.82 14.17 -9.00
C THR A 112 -11.86 13.30 -9.71
N GLU A 113 -11.42 12.53 -10.70
CA GLU A 113 -12.17 11.45 -11.32
C GLU A 113 -12.66 10.45 -10.26
N ASP A 114 -13.92 10.02 -10.37
CA ASP A 114 -14.41 8.83 -9.66
C ASP A 114 -14.02 7.57 -10.45
N VAL A 115 -13.10 6.81 -9.89
CA VAL A 115 -12.60 5.57 -10.48
C VAL A 115 -13.41 4.32 -10.06
N SER A 116 -14.58 4.49 -9.44
CA SER A 116 -15.39 3.38 -8.90
C SER A 116 -15.98 2.45 -9.98
N ARG A 117 -15.82 2.80 -11.27
CA ARG A 117 -16.00 1.84 -12.39
C ARG A 117 -15.04 0.65 -12.28
N LEU A 118 -13.90 0.84 -11.68
CA LEU A 118 -12.97 -0.18 -11.25
C LEU A 118 -13.34 -0.67 -9.84
N ARG A 119 -12.69 -1.74 -9.38
CA ARG A 119 -12.93 -2.29 -8.04
C ARG A 119 -11.70 -2.13 -7.16
N ILE A 120 -11.91 -1.93 -5.87
CA ILE A 120 -10.83 -1.92 -4.89
C ILE A 120 -10.18 -3.31 -4.89
N SER A 121 -8.91 -3.38 -5.29
CA SER A 121 -8.25 -4.66 -5.58
C SER A 121 -8.19 -5.58 -4.35
N ARG A 122 -8.01 -5.06 -3.15
CA ARG A 122 -7.98 -5.85 -1.90
C ARG A 122 -9.20 -6.74 -1.75
N PHE A 123 -10.41 -6.17 -1.84
CA PHE A 123 -11.65 -6.92 -1.60
C PHE A 123 -11.95 -7.93 -2.69
N GLN A 124 -11.45 -7.71 -3.89
CA GLN A 124 -11.55 -8.71 -4.97
C GLN A 124 -10.53 -9.84 -4.78
N LEU A 125 -9.30 -9.53 -4.35
CA LEU A 125 -8.30 -10.54 -4.01
C LEU A 125 -8.77 -11.45 -2.85
N LEU A 126 -9.47 -10.91 -1.86
CA LEU A 126 -10.10 -11.71 -0.79
C LEU A 126 -11.09 -12.73 -1.35
N LYS A 127 -11.78 -12.43 -2.45
CA LYS A 127 -12.69 -13.33 -3.18
C LYS A 127 -11.98 -14.28 -4.15
N GLY A 128 -10.65 -14.24 -4.22
CA GLY A 128 -9.87 -15.08 -5.14
C GLY A 128 -9.82 -14.56 -6.57
N VAL A 129 -10.27 -13.32 -6.82
CA VAL A 129 -10.15 -12.71 -8.16
C VAL A 129 -8.67 -12.49 -8.49
N LYS A 130 -8.27 -12.90 -9.68
CA LYS A 130 -6.91 -12.75 -10.20
C LYS A 130 -6.87 -11.61 -11.22
N TYR A 131 -5.92 -10.70 -11.08
CA TYR A 131 -5.66 -9.58 -11.99
C TYR A 131 -4.33 -9.81 -12.72
N PRO A 132 -4.33 -10.29 -13.96
CA PRO A 132 -3.10 -10.74 -14.63
C PRO A 132 -2.09 -9.60 -14.91
N LEU A 133 -2.57 -8.38 -15.09
CA LEU A 133 -1.73 -7.22 -15.40
C LEU A 133 -1.37 -6.35 -14.19
N LEU A 134 -1.93 -6.64 -13.02
CA LEU A 134 -1.77 -5.77 -11.84
C LEU A 134 -0.29 -5.65 -11.44
N GLY A 135 0.47 -6.74 -11.45
CA GLY A 135 1.89 -6.74 -11.09
C GLY A 135 2.72 -5.88 -12.03
N ASP A 136 2.51 -6.01 -13.33
CA ASP A 136 3.18 -5.21 -14.35
C ASP A 136 2.82 -3.71 -14.22
N GLN A 137 1.52 -3.39 -14.08
CA GLN A 137 1.05 -2.00 -13.97
C GLN A 137 1.57 -1.31 -12.70
N VAL A 138 1.56 -2.00 -11.54
CA VAL A 138 2.12 -1.46 -10.29
C VAL A 138 3.64 -1.32 -10.37
N ALA A 139 4.31 -2.28 -10.99
CA ALA A 139 5.76 -2.19 -11.24
C ALA A 139 6.11 -0.97 -12.11
N ARG A 140 5.37 -0.74 -13.20
CA ARG A 140 5.53 0.43 -14.07
C ARG A 140 5.26 1.73 -13.31
N TYR A 141 4.19 1.77 -12.50
CA TYR A 141 3.88 2.91 -11.64
C TYR A 141 5.04 3.24 -10.71
N MET A 142 5.53 2.25 -9.95
CA MET A 142 6.62 2.46 -8.99
C MET A 142 7.93 2.83 -9.70
N ALA A 143 8.31 2.13 -10.76
CA ALA A 143 9.57 2.38 -11.47
C ALA A 143 9.61 3.78 -12.08
N ALA A 144 8.53 4.20 -12.78
CA ALA A 144 8.46 5.53 -13.38
C ALA A 144 8.49 6.62 -12.31
N ASN A 145 7.64 6.50 -11.28
CA ASN A 145 7.60 7.48 -10.21
C ASN A 145 8.96 7.59 -9.49
N ASN A 146 9.54 6.45 -9.12
CA ASN A 146 10.82 6.41 -8.41
C ASN A 146 11.94 7.01 -9.25
N PHE A 147 12.03 6.66 -10.53
CA PHE A 147 13.08 7.17 -11.40
C PHE A 147 12.94 8.67 -11.66
N TYR A 148 11.78 9.13 -12.14
CA TYR A 148 11.58 10.52 -12.56
C TYR A 148 11.50 11.53 -11.40
N THR A 149 11.39 11.06 -10.15
CA THR A 149 11.46 11.91 -8.95
C THR A 149 12.77 11.74 -8.17
N SER A 150 13.74 11.01 -8.71
CA SER A 150 15.04 10.74 -8.07
C SER A 150 16.17 11.62 -8.57
N GLU A 151 17.31 11.50 -7.91
CA GLU A 151 18.57 12.14 -8.33
C GLU A 151 19.09 11.60 -9.67
N TYR A 152 18.67 10.44 -10.12
CA TYR A 152 19.07 9.90 -11.43
C TYR A 152 18.53 10.75 -12.59
N TYR A 153 17.40 11.37 -12.39
CA TYR A 153 16.73 12.22 -13.40
C TYR A 153 16.79 13.71 -13.06
N LEU A 154 16.40 14.10 -11.85
CA LEU A 154 16.35 15.50 -11.42
C LEU A 154 17.75 16.05 -11.14
N ASP A 155 17.96 17.34 -11.45
CA ASP A 155 19.15 18.02 -10.96
C ASP A 155 19.16 18.13 -9.44
N GLY A 156 20.36 18.28 -8.85
CA GLY A 156 20.51 18.21 -7.41
C GLY A 156 19.80 19.32 -6.63
N LYS A 157 19.50 20.48 -7.25
CA LYS A 157 18.69 21.51 -6.61
C LYS A 157 17.21 21.14 -6.60
N THR A 158 16.67 20.80 -7.76
CA THR A 158 15.26 20.39 -7.92
C THR A 158 14.93 19.20 -7.04
N PHE A 159 15.81 18.20 -6.95
CA PHE A 159 15.63 17.04 -6.07
C PHE A 159 15.56 17.44 -4.58
N ARG A 160 16.42 18.37 -4.14
CA ARG A 160 16.40 18.85 -2.75
C ARG A 160 15.18 19.70 -2.46
N ASP A 161 14.77 20.56 -3.38
CA ASP A 161 13.54 21.36 -3.24
C ASP A 161 12.31 20.45 -3.13
N LEU A 162 12.24 19.40 -3.94
CA LEU A 162 11.21 18.36 -3.86
C LEU A 162 11.21 17.67 -2.47
N SER A 163 12.40 17.29 -1.99
CA SER A 163 12.54 16.63 -0.69
C SER A 163 12.13 17.52 0.48
N ILE A 164 12.40 18.81 0.41
CA ILE A 164 11.98 19.78 1.42
C ILE A 164 10.47 19.97 1.37
N HIS A 165 9.91 20.12 0.18
CA HIS A 165 8.48 20.37 -0.03
C HIS A 165 7.64 19.20 0.49
N PHE A 166 8.02 17.96 0.17
CA PHE A 166 7.34 16.76 0.61
C PHE A 166 7.94 16.15 1.90
N MET A 167 8.34 16.96 2.86
CA MET A 167 8.80 16.45 4.16
C MET A 167 7.73 15.67 4.93
N ASN A 168 6.49 16.14 4.85
CA ASN A 168 5.28 15.51 5.41
C ASN A 168 5.47 14.91 6.83
N PRO A 169 5.96 15.67 7.81
CA PRO A 169 6.46 15.12 9.07
C PRO A 169 5.37 14.44 9.91
N THR A 170 4.14 14.93 9.87
CA THR A 170 3.02 14.39 10.66
C THR A 170 2.59 13.02 10.13
N MET A 171 2.33 12.91 8.83
CA MET A 171 1.89 11.64 8.22
C MET A 171 3.01 10.61 8.26
N ARG A 172 4.26 11.04 8.01
CA ARG A 172 5.45 10.18 8.13
C ARG A 172 5.63 9.64 9.55
N ASN A 173 5.40 10.44 10.59
CA ASN A 173 5.46 9.98 11.98
C ASN A 173 4.38 8.95 12.30
N ILE A 174 3.16 9.08 11.74
CA ILE A 174 2.10 8.08 11.88
C ILE A 174 2.56 6.73 11.29
N MET A 175 3.14 6.76 10.09
CA MET A 175 3.68 5.56 9.46
C MET A 175 4.84 4.96 10.25
N GLU A 176 5.77 5.79 10.74
CA GLU A 176 6.88 5.33 11.58
C GLU A 176 6.39 4.56 12.81
N ILE A 177 5.42 5.14 13.54
CA ILE A 177 4.84 4.49 14.73
C ILE A 177 4.13 3.20 14.34
N GLY A 178 3.29 3.24 13.31
CA GLY A 178 2.50 2.09 12.87
C GLY A 178 3.35 0.92 12.38
N MET A 179 4.38 1.20 11.58
CA MET A 179 5.13 0.17 10.87
C MET A 179 6.34 -0.37 11.64
N PHE A 180 6.94 0.45 12.51
CA PHE A 180 8.21 0.07 13.16
C PHE A 180 8.16 0.08 14.69
N LEU A 181 7.32 0.92 15.32
CA LEU A 181 7.30 1.12 16.77
C LEU A 181 6.12 0.47 17.47
N ASN A 182 5.09 0.02 16.73
CA ASN A 182 3.93 -0.63 17.34
C ASN A 182 4.34 -1.83 18.22
N LYS A 183 3.75 -1.86 19.39
CA LYS A 183 3.88 -2.98 20.34
C LYS A 183 2.80 -4.01 20.04
N VAL A 184 3.04 -5.25 20.45
CA VAL A 184 2.02 -6.30 20.43
C VAL A 184 0.86 -5.87 21.31
N ASP A 185 -0.31 -5.70 20.70
CA ASP A 185 -1.56 -5.41 21.41
C ASP A 185 -2.35 -6.71 21.59
N PRO A 186 -2.77 -7.04 22.81
CA PRO A 186 -3.51 -8.27 23.07
C PRO A 186 -4.98 -8.23 22.64
N ARG A 187 -5.48 -7.10 22.11
CA ARG A 187 -6.86 -6.97 21.66
C ARG A 187 -7.00 -7.50 20.22
N ASP A 188 -8.09 -8.23 19.97
CA ASP A 188 -8.46 -8.64 18.63
C ASP A 188 -9.04 -7.45 17.84
N THR A 189 -8.62 -7.30 16.59
CA THR A 189 -9.08 -6.22 15.70
C THR A 189 -10.57 -6.31 15.34
N VAL A 190 -11.16 -7.50 15.38
CA VAL A 190 -12.59 -7.75 15.14
C VAL A 190 -13.42 -7.88 16.41
N GLY A 191 -12.90 -7.39 17.55
CA GLY A 191 -13.58 -7.47 18.84
C GLY A 191 -13.63 -8.87 19.44
N ARG A 192 -12.84 -9.80 18.93
CA ARG A 192 -12.68 -11.16 19.47
C ARG A 192 -11.40 -11.19 20.31
N PRO A 193 -11.42 -11.76 21.51
CA PRO A 193 -10.21 -11.84 22.32
C PRO A 193 -9.15 -12.69 21.61
N LEU A 194 -7.94 -12.16 21.49
CA LEU A 194 -6.80 -12.96 21.02
C LEU A 194 -6.53 -14.09 22.03
N ASP A 195 -6.25 -15.26 21.49
CA ASP A 195 -5.79 -16.40 22.26
C ASP A 195 -4.53 -16.04 23.06
N PRO A 196 -4.46 -16.37 24.35
CA PRO A 196 -3.27 -16.15 25.19
C PRO A 196 -1.99 -16.79 24.60
N GLU A 197 -2.11 -17.94 23.94
CA GLU A 197 -0.98 -18.61 23.29
C GLU A 197 -0.48 -17.80 22.08
N PHE A 198 -1.37 -17.28 21.25
CA PHE A 198 -1.02 -16.38 20.14
C PHE A 198 -0.33 -15.11 20.64
N ILE A 199 -0.86 -14.50 21.70
CA ILE A 199 -0.25 -13.31 22.33
C ILE A 199 1.15 -13.64 22.84
N SER A 200 1.31 -14.76 23.55
CA SER A 200 2.61 -15.21 24.06
C SER A 200 3.60 -15.48 22.95
N PHE A 201 3.17 -16.16 21.88
CA PHE A 201 3.96 -16.44 20.70
C PHE A 201 4.41 -15.15 20.00
N SER A 202 3.48 -14.25 19.70
CA SER A 202 3.75 -12.95 19.05
C SER A 202 4.73 -12.09 19.85
N LYS A 203 4.52 -12.01 21.18
CA LYS A 203 5.43 -11.26 22.06
C LYS A 203 6.85 -11.83 22.05
N ARG A 204 6.99 -13.15 22.05
CA ARG A 204 8.29 -13.83 22.00
C ARG A 204 9.03 -13.51 20.68
N ILE A 205 8.34 -13.55 19.55
CA ILE A 205 8.92 -13.21 18.24
C ILE A 205 9.29 -11.74 18.18
N CYS A 206 8.40 -10.84 18.58
CA CYS A 206 8.67 -9.39 18.56
C CYS A 206 9.76 -8.97 19.55
N ALA A 207 10.04 -9.74 20.58
CA ALA A 207 11.11 -9.50 21.55
C ALA A 207 12.45 -10.17 21.18
N ASP A 208 12.49 -10.93 20.07
CA ASP A 208 13.72 -11.55 19.59
C ASP A 208 14.75 -10.46 19.24
N PRO A 209 15.98 -10.50 19.79
CA PRO A 209 16.99 -9.46 19.57
C PRO A 209 17.32 -9.24 18.08
N GLN A 210 17.31 -10.29 17.26
CA GLN A 210 17.58 -10.17 15.82
C GLN A 210 16.43 -9.47 15.09
N VAL A 211 15.17 -9.78 15.46
CA VAL A 211 13.98 -9.11 14.93
C VAL A 211 13.98 -7.62 15.32
N LEU A 212 14.29 -7.32 16.59
CA LEU A 212 14.38 -5.94 17.06
C LEU A 212 15.48 -5.16 16.32
N LEU A 213 16.65 -5.76 16.13
CA LEU A 213 17.75 -5.13 15.40
C LEU A 213 17.37 -4.87 13.94
N ALA A 214 16.80 -5.87 13.26
CA ALA A 214 16.36 -5.73 11.87
C ALA A 214 15.32 -4.61 11.71
N ARG A 215 14.30 -4.56 12.57
CA ARG A 215 13.29 -3.49 12.55
C ARG A 215 13.89 -2.11 12.80
N GLN A 216 14.89 -1.99 13.69
CA GLN A 216 15.58 -0.71 13.91
C GLN A 216 16.42 -0.28 12.71
N LYS A 217 17.10 -1.21 12.02
CA LYS A 217 17.81 -0.91 10.77
C LYS A 217 16.85 -0.40 9.69
N LEU A 218 15.74 -1.10 9.48
CA LEU A 218 14.71 -0.72 8.50
C LEU A 218 14.06 0.63 8.85
N ARG A 219 13.77 0.86 10.13
CA ARG A 219 13.31 2.16 10.61
C ARG A 219 14.33 3.26 10.31
N HIS A 220 15.63 3.00 10.53
CA HIS A 220 16.68 3.96 10.22
C HIS A 220 16.69 4.31 8.72
N LEU A 221 16.58 3.31 7.83
CA LEU A 221 16.45 3.55 6.38
C LEU A 221 15.22 4.40 6.07
N PHE A 222 14.05 4.04 6.60
CA PHE A 222 12.79 4.81 6.42
C PHE A 222 12.94 6.27 6.87
N MET A 223 13.66 6.52 7.95
CA MET A 223 13.85 7.86 8.51
C MET A 223 14.88 8.71 7.77
N THR A 224 15.89 8.10 7.16
CA THR A 224 17.09 8.82 6.67
C THR A 224 17.32 8.70 5.17
N LYS A 225 16.76 7.68 4.50
CA LYS A 225 17.00 7.41 3.09
C LYS A 225 15.89 8.09 2.25
N GLY A 226 16.24 9.19 1.61
CA GLY A 226 15.33 9.92 0.71
C GLY A 226 15.84 9.83 -0.72
N GLU A 227 15.33 8.87 -1.51
CA GLU A 227 15.81 8.58 -2.87
C GLU A 227 14.83 9.06 -3.95
N CYS A 228 13.53 9.02 -3.64
CA CYS A 228 12.47 9.40 -4.57
C CYS A 228 11.19 9.79 -3.82
N LEU A 229 10.22 10.32 -4.54
CA LEU A 229 8.91 10.64 -3.99
C LEU A 229 8.05 9.36 -3.90
N ILE A 230 8.01 8.72 -2.74
CA ILE A 230 7.20 7.51 -2.52
C ILE A 230 5.73 7.83 -2.28
N HIS A 231 4.83 6.87 -2.51
CA HIS A 231 3.42 6.95 -2.14
C HIS A 231 3.25 6.96 -0.61
N GLY A 232 4.02 6.13 0.07
CA GLY A 232 4.05 6.02 1.52
C GLY A 232 2.98 5.12 2.13
N ASP A 233 1.92 4.79 1.37
CA ASP A 233 0.83 3.88 1.80
C ASP A 233 0.29 3.05 0.62
N LEU A 234 1.18 2.50 -0.21
CA LEU A 234 0.82 1.75 -1.42
C LEU A 234 0.37 0.32 -1.08
N HIS A 235 -0.86 0.18 -0.62
CA HIS A 235 -1.48 -1.12 -0.39
C HIS A 235 -2.65 -1.35 -1.35
N THR A 236 -3.14 -2.60 -1.41
CA THR A 236 -4.15 -3.02 -2.38
C THR A 236 -5.52 -2.36 -2.19
N SER A 237 -5.82 -1.72 -1.05
CA SER A 237 -7.03 -0.88 -0.90
C SER A 237 -6.91 0.48 -1.60
N ASN A 238 -5.69 0.98 -1.85
CA ASN A 238 -5.42 2.23 -2.55
C ASN A 238 -5.22 2.01 -4.06
N ILE A 239 -5.50 0.81 -4.55
CA ILE A 239 -5.44 0.44 -5.96
C ILE A 239 -6.81 -0.03 -6.42
N PHE A 240 -7.39 0.69 -7.35
CA PHE A 240 -8.59 0.29 -8.07
C PHE A 240 -8.20 -0.43 -9.37
N ALA A 241 -8.77 -1.61 -9.63
CA ALA A 241 -8.39 -2.42 -10.77
C ALA A 241 -9.57 -3.09 -11.47
N SER A 242 -9.40 -3.34 -12.77
CA SER A 242 -10.12 -4.29 -13.60
C SER A 242 -9.13 -5.30 -14.19
N GLN A 243 -9.54 -6.11 -15.18
CA GLN A 243 -8.64 -7.06 -15.83
C GLN A 243 -7.53 -6.35 -16.64
N ASP A 244 -7.76 -5.12 -17.09
CA ASP A 244 -6.92 -4.39 -18.07
C ASP A 244 -6.49 -3.01 -17.57
N GLU A 245 -7.12 -2.45 -16.55
CA GLU A 245 -6.88 -1.08 -16.09
C GLU A 245 -6.69 -1.05 -14.58
N MET A 246 -5.83 -0.15 -14.12
CA MET A 246 -5.75 0.21 -12.72
C MET A 246 -5.58 1.72 -12.52
N LYS A 247 -5.95 2.19 -11.33
CA LYS A 247 -5.69 3.55 -10.83
C LYS A 247 -5.18 3.49 -9.40
N VAL A 248 -4.24 4.37 -9.08
CA VAL A 248 -3.69 4.54 -7.72
C VAL A 248 -4.24 5.82 -7.13
N ILE A 249 -4.72 5.75 -5.89
CA ILE A 249 -5.33 6.85 -5.15
C ILE A 249 -4.70 7.04 -3.76
N ASP A 250 -5.11 8.09 -3.05
CA ASP A 250 -4.85 8.32 -1.61
C ASP A 250 -3.36 8.53 -1.27
N MET A 251 -2.76 9.55 -1.87
CA MET A 251 -1.32 9.85 -1.77
C MET A 251 -0.98 10.81 -0.61
N GLU A 252 -1.80 10.88 0.44
CA GLU A 252 -1.61 11.82 1.56
C GLU A 252 -0.36 11.51 2.42
N TYR A 253 0.19 10.29 2.33
CA TYR A 253 1.41 9.87 3.01
C TYR A 253 2.70 10.12 2.21
N THR A 254 2.61 10.76 1.06
CA THR A 254 3.77 11.01 0.18
C THR A 254 4.89 11.78 0.88
N PHE A 255 6.12 11.30 0.74
CA PHE A 255 7.37 11.97 1.13
C PHE A 255 8.56 11.39 0.32
N CYS A 256 9.75 12.04 0.36
CA CYS A 256 10.95 11.46 -0.22
C CYS A 256 11.49 10.34 0.69
N GLY A 257 11.41 9.11 0.21
CA GLY A 257 11.76 7.89 0.93
C GLY A 257 12.57 6.89 0.09
N PRO A 258 12.84 5.68 0.64
CA PRO A 258 13.58 4.63 -0.06
C PRO A 258 12.81 4.10 -1.28
N PHE A 259 13.50 3.80 -2.39
CA PHE A 259 12.91 3.14 -3.58
C PHE A 259 12.12 1.88 -3.27
N SER A 260 12.58 1.15 -2.28
CA SER A 260 12.10 -0.16 -1.88
C SER A 260 10.84 -0.16 -1.00
N TYR A 261 10.47 1.00 -0.41
CA TYR A 261 9.42 1.04 0.61
C TYR A 261 8.03 0.70 0.06
N ASP A 262 7.59 1.38 -0.99
CA ASP A 262 6.27 1.14 -1.60
C ASP A 262 6.15 -0.28 -2.16
N MET A 263 7.24 -0.82 -2.75
CA MET A 263 7.28 -2.20 -3.23
C MET A 263 7.11 -3.18 -2.07
N GLY A 264 7.84 -3.00 -0.98
CA GLY A 264 7.69 -3.84 0.21
C GLY A 264 6.27 -3.81 0.76
N TYR A 265 5.69 -2.62 0.84
CA TYR A 265 4.34 -2.44 1.37
C TYR A 265 3.27 -3.06 0.47
N PHE A 266 3.39 -2.92 -0.85
CA PHE A 266 2.52 -3.58 -1.83
C PHE A 266 2.65 -5.10 -1.78
N LEU A 267 3.87 -5.63 -1.84
CA LEU A 267 4.11 -7.07 -1.85
C LEU A 267 3.72 -7.76 -0.54
N ALA A 268 3.76 -7.04 0.60
CA ALA A 268 3.25 -7.53 1.88
C ALA A 268 1.79 -8.00 1.78
N ASN A 269 0.96 -7.37 0.91
CA ASN A 269 -0.42 -7.80 0.71
C ASN A 269 -0.49 -9.17 0.01
N PHE A 270 0.35 -9.44 -1.00
CA PHE A 270 0.39 -10.74 -1.66
C PHE A 270 0.99 -11.83 -0.79
N ILE A 271 1.96 -11.49 0.06
CA ILE A 271 2.47 -12.42 1.09
C ILE A 271 1.36 -12.75 2.10
N ALA A 272 0.56 -11.76 2.52
CA ALA A 272 -0.59 -11.98 3.39
C ALA A 272 -1.69 -12.80 2.71
N GLN A 273 -2.01 -12.53 1.44
CA GLN A 273 -2.95 -13.32 0.64
C GLN A 273 -2.50 -14.78 0.48
N TYR A 274 -1.21 -15.01 0.23
CA TYR A 274 -0.65 -16.36 0.20
C TYR A 274 -0.84 -17.08 1.54
N ALA A 275 -0.49 -16.42 2.65
CA ALA A 275 -0.64 -16.97 3.99
C ALA A 275 -2.11 -17.28 4.33
N ALA A 276 -3.03 -16.38 3.98
CA ALA A 276 -4.46 -16.58 4.17
C ALA A 276 -4.98 -17.74 3.31
N ALA A 277 -4.56 -17.83 2.04
CA ALA A 277 -4.98 -18.86 1.11
C ALA A 277 -4.54 -20.29 1.50
N LEU A 278 -3.46 -20.44 2.27
CA LEU A 278 -3.08 -21.73 2.83
C LEU A 278 -4.15 -22.35 3.74
N PHE A 279 -4.98 -21.52 4.37
CA PHE A 279 -5.90 -21.95 5.43
C PHE A 279 -7.35 -21.61 5.17
N ARG A 280 -7.68 -20.55 4.42
CA ARG A 280 -9.08 -20.22 4.11
C ARG A 280 -9.72 -21.26 3.19
N PRO A 281 -11.07 -21.42 3.21
CA PRO A 281 -11.74 -22.35 2.31
C PRO A 281 -11.64 -21.89 0.86
N PHE A 282 -11.59 -22.87 -0.07
CA PHE A 282 -11.74 -22.74 -1.51
C PHE A 282 -12.72 -23.79 -2.00
N ASP A 283 -13.31 -23.58 -3.17
CA ASP A 283 -14.24 -24.54 -3.78
C ASP A 283 -13.54 -25.89 -4.08
N SER A 284 -12.27 -25.83 -4.44
CA SER A 284 -11.44 -27.02 -4.66
C SER A 284 -9.96 -26.80 -4.24
N GLU A 285 -9.22 -27.89 -4.06
CA GLU A 285 -7.75 -27.82 -3.85
C GLU A 285 -6.99 -27.33 -5.10
N GLU A 286 -7.60 -27.47 -6.29
CA GLU A 286 -7.09 -26.90 -7.53
C GLU A 286 -7.15 -25.38 -7.50
N ASP A 287 -8.31 -24.82 -7.16
CA ASP A 287 -8.50 -23.35 -7.05
C ASP A 287 -7.57 -22.75 -6.02
N ARG A 288 -7.39 -23.43 -4.88
CA ARG A 288 -6.42 -23.03 -3.85
C ARG A 288 -5.00 -22.97 -4.42
N ARG A 289 -4.57 -24.02 -5.12
CA ARG A 289 -3.23 -24.11 -5.70
C ARG A 289 -3.00 -23.00 -6.73
N GLU A 290 -3.96 -22.83 -7.64
CA GLU A 290 -3.90 -21.75 -8.62
C GLU A 290 -3.81 -20.36 -7.99
N TYR A 291 -4.50 -20.14 -6.87
CA TYR A 291 -4.46 -18.85 -6.19
C TYR A 291 -3.12 -18.64 -5.43
N LEU A 292 -2.58 -19.71 -4.83
CA LEU A 292 -1.24 -19.68 -4.22
C LEU A 292 -0.17 -19.36 -5.27
N ASP A 293 -0.23 -20.04 -6.42
CA ASP A 293 0.69 -19.80 -7.55
C ASP A 293 0.55 -18.37 -8.09
N TYR A 294 -0.68 -17.85 -8.16
CA TYR A 294 -0.92 -16.45 -8.54
C TYR A 294 -0.28 -15.48 -7.55
N CYS A 295 -0.37 -15.70 -6.23
CA CYS A 295 0.29 -14.82 -5.25
C CYS A 295 1.82 -14.82 -5.41
N LEU A 296 2.42 -15.98 -5.64
CA LEU A 296 3.86 -16.11 -5.89
C LEU A 296 4.27 -15.45 -7.22
N PHE A 297 3.45 -15.65 -8.26
CA PHE A 297 3.63 -14.98 -9.55
C PHE A 297 3.62 -13.45 -9.39
N MET A 298 2.64 -12.89 -8.66
CA MET A 298 2.53 -11.46 -8.44
C MET A 298 3.76 -10.87 -7.72
N ILE A 299 4.28 -11.58 -6.72
CA ILE A 299 5.50 -11.18 -6.00
C ILE A 299 6.70 -11.14 -6.96
N LYS A 300 6.88 -12.20 -7.76
CA LYS A 300 7.99 -12.31 -8.69
C LYS A 300 7.88 -11.33 -9.84
N GLU A 301 6.72 -11.26 -10.49
CA GLU A 301 6.44 -10.42 -11.64
C GLU A 301 6.63 -8.93 -11.31
N THR A 302 6.05 -8.47 -10.20
CA THR A 302 6.18 -7.06 -9.80
C THR A 302 7.63 -6.65 -9.63
N TYR A 303 8.45 -7.47 -8.96
CA TYR A 303 9.86 -7.16 -8.78
C TYR A 303 10.65 -7.16 -10.10
N ILE A 304 10.48 -8.20 -10.93
CA ILE A 304 11.17 -8.31 -12.20
C ILE A 304 10.81 -7.14 -13.12
N LYS A 305 9.51 -6.85 -13.26
CA LYS A 305 9.03 -5.75 -14.10
C LYS A 305 9.48 -4.38 -13.60
N TYR A 306 9.52 -4.18 -12.29
CA TYR A 306 10.09 -2.96 -11.72
C TYR A 306 11.55 -2.78 -12.13
N CYS A 307 12.37 -3.82 -12.02
CA CYS A 307 13.76 -3.78 -12.43
C CYS A 307 13.91 -3.50 -13.94
N GLU A 308 13.09 -4.14 -14.77
CA GLU A 308 13.08 -3.93 -16.24
C GLU A 308 12.76 -2.45 -16.58
N TYR A 309 11.64 -1.90 -16.05
CA TYR A 309 11.24 -0.52 -16.30
C TYR A 309 12.26 0.49 -15.75
N PHE A 310 12.70 0.31 -14.52
CA PHE A 310 13.68 1.23 -13.93
C PHE A 310 15.00 1.21 -14.70
N CYS A 311 15.44 0.03 -15.15
CA CYS A 311 16.63 -0.12 -16.00
C CYS A 311 16.49 0.60 -17.32
N GLN A 312 15.34 0.46 -17.98
CA GLN A 312 15.04 1.17 -19.23
C GLN A 312 15.15 2.68 -19.02
N TYR A 313 14.49 3.24 -18.00
CA TYR A 313 14.56 4.68 -17.70
C TYR A 313 15.98 5.14 -17.37
N LEU A 314 16.72 4.33 -16.61
CA LEU A 314 18.11 4.63 -16.27
C LEU A 314 19.01 4.68 -17.52
N GLU A 315 18.77 3.82 -18.52
CA GLU A 315 19.52 3.81 -19.78
C GLU A 315 19.15 4.98 -20.69
N GLU A 316 17.85 5.25 -20.83
CA GLU A 316 17.33 6.21 -21.81
C GLU A 316 17.42 7.66 -21.28
N ASP A 317 16.99 7.91 -20.02
CA ASP A 317 16.67 9.24 -19.52
C ASP A 317 17.57 9.72 -18.37
N SER A 318 18.48 8.86 -17.84
CA SER A 318 19.34 9.31 -16.75
C SER A 318 20.30 10.42 -17.15
N LYS A 319 20.71 11.20 -16.18
CA LYS A 319 21.78 12.19 -16.37
C LYS A 319 23.10 11.52 -16.81
N PRO A 320 23.95 12.21 -17.59
CA PRO A 320 25.19 11.63 -18.14
C PRO A 320 26.10 10.98 -17.09
N GLU A 321 26.15 11.54 -15.89
CA GLU A 321 26.99 11.04 -14.79
C GLU A 321 26.59 9.66 -14.26
N TYR A 322 25.37 9.20 -14.53
CA TYR A 322 24.88 7.88 -14.11
C TYR A 322 24.88 6.83 -15.24
N ARG A 323 25.16 7.28 -16.48
CA ARG A 323 25.17 6.38 -17.63
C ARG A 323 26.44 5.53 -17.65
N ASN A 324 26.25 4.25 -17.96
CA ASN A 324 27.35 3.30 -18.20
C ASN A 324 28.30 3.12 -16.99
N ILE A 325 27.82 3.30 -15.75
CA ILE A 325 28.60 2.97 -14.56
C ILE A 325 28.54 1.45 -14.38
N PRO A 326 29.69 0.72 -14.49
CA PRO A 326 29.68 -0.72 -14.27
C PRO A 326 29.21 -1.09 -12.86
N GLY A 327 28.25 -2.02 -12.76
CA GLY A 327 27.73 -2.52 -11.49
C GLY A 327 26.64 -1.65 -10.85
N LEU A 328 26.34 -0.45 -11.37
CA LEU A 328 25.33 0.43 -10.77
C LEU A 328 23.93 -0.21 -10.74
N LYS A 329 23.54 -0.86 -11.83
CA LYS A 329 22.22 -1.51 -11.92
C LYS A 329 22.10 -2.66 -10.94
N GLU A 330 23.10 -3.52 -10.89
CA GLU A 330 23.16 -4.67 -9.99
C GLU A 330 23.15 -4.24 -8.52
N ASP A 331 23.82 -3.13 -8.19
CA ASP A 331 23.79 -2.55 -6.85
C ASP A 331 22.41 -2.02 -6.48
N ILE A 332 21.77 -1.24 -7.39
CA ILE A 332 20.41 -0.73 -7.18
C ILE A 332 19.44 -1.90 -6.96
N TRP A 333 19.47 -2.93 -7.79
CA TRP A 333 18.54 -4.05 -7.70
C TRP A 333 18.77 -4.90 -6.45
N THR A 334 20.03 -5.21 -6.13
CA THR A 334 20.35 -5.99 -4.94
C THR A 334 19.92 -5.24 -3.67
N THR A 335 20.18 -3.95 -3.63
CA THR A 335 19.78 -3.09 -2.51
C THR A 335 18.24 -3.01 -2.41
N THR A 336 17.57 -2.76 -3.53
CA THR A 336 16.09 -2.69 -3.56
C THR A 336 15.47 -4.02 -3.16
N LEU A 337 15.99 -5.16 -3.64
CA LEU A 337 15.51 -6.50 -3.27
C LEU A 337 15.56 -6.71 -1.75
N ARG A 338 16.72 -6.48 -1.17
CA ARG A 338 16.94 -6.68 0.26
C ARG A 338 16.04 -5.80 1.11
N GLU A 339 16.04 -4.52 0.82
CA GLU A 339 15.27 -3.54 1.56
C GLU A 339 13.76 -3.80 1.44
N PHE A 340 13.22 -4.11 0.25
CA PHE A 340 11.78 -4.35 0.13
C PHE A 340 11.34 -5.60 0.89
N ILE A 341 12.15 -6.66 0.95
CA ILE A 341 11.84 -7.84 1.76
C ILE A 341 11.72 -7.45 3.24
N GLY A 342 12.63 -6.62 3.73
CA GLY A 342 12.57 -6.06 5.08
C GLY A 342 11.34 -5.17 5.29
N PHE A 343 11.05 -4.28 4.35
CA PHE A 343 9.89 -3.39 4.39
C PHE A 343 8.55 -4.11 4.20
N ALA A 344 8.53 -5.27 3.56
CA ALA A 344 7.34 -6.12 3.55
C ALA A 344 7.10 -6.75 4.93
N ALA A 345 8.14 -7.29 5.54
CA ALA A 345 8.03 -8.03 6.79
C ALA A 345 7.74 -7.16 8.01
N SER A 346 8.36 -5.96 8.12
CA SER A 346 8.21 -5.12 9.31
C SER A 346 6.78 -4.57 9.49
N PRO A 347 6.13 -3.96 8.48
CA PRO A 347 4.74 -3.54 8.56
C PRO A 347 3.78 -4.71 8.79
N MET A 348 3.98 -5.83 8.08
CA MET A 348 3.13 -7.00 8.21
C MET A 348 3.15 -7.54 9.65
N LEU A 349 4.34 -7.72 10.24
CA LEU A 349 4.46 -8.15 11.63
C LEU A 349 3.78 -7.15 12.59
N GLY A 350 3.95 -5.85 12.36
CA GLY A 350 3.30 -4.80 13.15
C GLY A 350 1.78 -4.88 13.09
N ARG A 351 1.20 -5.05 11.91
CA ARG A 351 -0.26 -5.13 11.71
C ARG A 351 -0.86 -6.43 12.24
N ILE A 352 -0.25 -7.58 12.01
CA ILE A 352 -0.74 -8.87 12.54
C ILE A 352 -0.81 -8.85 14.07
N CYS A 353 0.12 -8.17 14.73
CA CYS A 353 0.22 -8.10 16.19
C CYS A 353 -0.46 -6.87 16.79
N SER A 354 -1.21 -6.08 16.04
CA SER A 354 -1.84 -4.83 16.50
C SER A 354 -3.38 -4.90 16.49
N ILE A 355 -3.99 -3.80 16.92
CA ILE A 355 -5.44 -3.58 16.82
C ILE A 355 -5.87 -3.01 15.46
N ILE A 356 -4.93 -2.71 14.57
CA ILE A 356 -5.25 -2.19 13.23
C ILE A 356 -5.83 -3.34 12.40
N PRO A 357 -7.02 -3.19 11.81
CA PRO A 357 -7.61 -4.23 10.97
C PRO A 357 -6.66 -4.66 9.86
N TYR A 358 -6.60 -5.96 9.62
CA TYR A 358 -5.86 -6.54 8.52
C TYR A 358 -6.79 -7.49 7.74
N PRO A 359 -7.58 -6.96 6.80
CA PRO A 359 -8.67 -7.69 6.15
C PRO A 359 -8.25 -9.03 5.56
N ASP A 360 -7.02 -9.13 5.06
CA ASP A 360 -6.47 -10.36 4.49
C ASP A 360 -6.57 -11.59 5.43
N TYR A 361 -6.52 -11.36 6.74
CA TYR A 361 -6.69 -12.40 7.77
C TYR A 361 -8.05 -12.33 8.46
N ASP A 362 -8.55 -11.12 8.68
CA ASP A 362 -9.77 -10.90 9.48
C ASP A 362 -11.03 -11.36 8.74
N ASP A 363 -10.97 -11.48 7.39
CA ASP A 363 -11.98 -12.06 6.51
C ASP A 363 -12.10 -13.60 6.63
N ILE A 364 -11.17 -14.27 7.30
CA ILE A 364 -11.25 -15.70 7.57
C ILE A 364 -12.16 -15.93 8.79
N ASP A 365 -13.38 -16.42 8.57
CA ASP A 365 -14.38 -16.63 9.62
C ASP A 365 -13.96 -17.66 10.65
N ASP A 366 -13.40 -18.79 10.20
CA ASP A 366 -12.95 -19.86 11.08
C ASP A 366 -11.75 -19.41 11.92
N TYR A 367 -11.90 -19.47 13.24
CA TYR A 367 -10.87 -19.02 14.17
C TYR A 367 -9.55 -19.79 14.03
N VAL A 368 -9.61 -21.12 13.87
CA VAL A 368 -8.40 -21.97 13.80
C VAL A 368 -7.65 -21.68 12.51
N GLN A 369 -8.37 -21.54 11.40
CA GLN A 369 -7.78 -21.22 10.10
C GLN A 369 -7.13 -19.83 10.13
N ARG A 370 -7.81 -18.82 10.70
CA ARG A 370 -7.28 -17.47 10.87
C ARG A 370 -6.05 -17.44 11.79
N HIS A 371 -6.10 -18.16 12.91
CA HIS A 371 -4.97 -18.33 13.83
C HIS A 371 -3.75 -18.92 13.10
N ASN A 372 -3.95 -20.00 12.36
CA ASN A 372 -2.88 -20.66 11.60
C ASN A 372 -2.28 -19.75 10.53
N ALA A 373 -3.10 -19.01 9.80
CA ALA A 373 -2.63 -18.04 8.81
C ALA A 373 -1.75 -16.95 9.45
N LYS A 374 -2.19 -16.38 10.57
CA LYS A 374 -1.44 -15.39 11.33
C LYS A 374 -0.13 -15.97 11.92
N CYS A 375 -0.15 -17.19 12.46
CA CYS A 375 1.05 -17.84 12.99
C CYS A 375 2.08 -18.16 11.91
N TYR A 376 1.65 -18.71 10.77
CA TYR A 376 2.52 -18.91 9.61
C TYR A 376 3.18 -17.59 9.21
N SER A 377 2.39 -16.52 9.07
CA SER A 377 2.89 -15.20 8.68
C SER A 377 3.92 -14.64 9.67
N ILE A 378 3.72 -14.82 10.97
CA ILE A 378 4.68 -14.37 11.99
C ILE A 378 6.01 -15.11 11.84
N ILE A 379 5.97 -16.42 11.57
CA ILE A 379 7.18 -17.24 11.36
C ILE A 379 7.91 -16.77 10.10
N LEU A 380 7.19 -16.61 9.00
CA LEU A 380 7.74 -16.11 7.75
C LEU A 380 8.35 -14.71 7.91
N ASN A 381 7.61 -13.79 8.56
CA ASN A 381 8.11 -12.43 8.82
C ASN A 381 9.39 -12.42 9.66
N LYS A 382 9.49 -13.31 10.66
CA LYS A 382 10.73 -13.47 11.41
C LYS A 382 11.88 -13.90 10.49
N GLN A 383 11.67 -14.91 9.64
CA GLN A 383 12.66 -15.37 8.67
C GLN A 383 13.11 -14.24 7.75
N MET A 384 12.17 -13.52 7.16
CA MET A 384 12.44 -12.37 6.30
C MET A 384 13.23 -11.29 7.04
N LEU A 385 12.81 -10.90 8.26
CA LEU A 385 13.46 -9.86 9.04
C LEU A 385 14.89 -10.19 9.45
N ILE A 386 15.19 -11.42 9.84
CA ILE A 386 16.56 -11.78 10.25
C ILE A 386 17.50 -11.97 9.07
N ASN A 387 16.97 -12.18 7.86
CA ASN A 387 17.76 -12.48 6.67
C ASN A 387 17.65 -11.41 5.56
N TRP A 388 16.93 -10.31 5.75
CA TRP A 388 16.66 -9.35 4.68
C TRP A 388 17.95 -8.84 3.97
N GLU A 389 19.07 -8.68 4.69
CA GLU A 389 20.35 -8.24 4.13
C GLU A 389 21.07 -9.32 3.30
N ASN A 390 20.61 -10.58 3.37
CA ASN A 390 21.30 -11.72 2.76
C ASN A 390 20.64 -12.24 1.47
N TYR A 391 19.38 -11.87 1.20
CA TYR A 391 18.72 -12.29 -0.04
C TYR A 391 19.47 -11.80 -1.28
N VAL A 392 19.65 -12.69 -2.24
CA VAL A 392 20.32 -12.40 -3.52
C VAL A 392 19.38 -12.55 -4.74
N SER A 393 18.22 -13.16 -4.55
CA SER A 393 17.19 -13.29 -5.58
C SER A 393 15.77 -13.32 -4.99
N ILE A 394 14.79 -12.96 -5.80
CA ILE A 394 13.38 -13.07 -5.44
C ILE A 394 12.95 -14.54 -5.28
N ASP A 395 13.60 -15.46 -5.95
CA ASP A 395 13.33 -16.90 -5.86
C ASP A 395 13.68 -17.47 -4.49
N GLU A 396 14.63 -16.87 -3.76
CA GLU A 396 14.93 -17.27 -2.38
C GLU A 396 13.78 -16.89 -1.43
N LEU A 397 13.14 -15.73 -1.60
CA LEU A 397 11.94 -15.37 -0.83
C LEU A 397 10.80 -16.35 -1.12
N ILE A 398 10.56 -16.66 -2.39
CA ILE A 398 9.53 -17.62 -2.80
C ILE A 398 9.82 -19.01 -2.19
N HIS A 399 11.07 -19.43 -2.23
CA HIS A 399 11.49 -20.69 -1.61
C HIS A 399 11.22 -20.71 -0.09
N ASP A 400 11.56 -19.64 0.62
CA ASP A 400 11.29 -19.52 2.05
C ASP A 400 9.78 -19.59 2.33
N MET A 401 8.96 -18.86 1.56
CA MET A 401 7.50 -18.91 1.69
C MET A 401 6.96 -20.33 1.57
N GLN A 402 7.36 -21.06 0.53
CA GLN A 402 6.90 -22.42 0.26
C GLN A 402 7.45 -23.44 1.28
N SER A 403 8.73 -23.37 1.61
CA SER A 403 9.38 -24.30 2.55
C SER A 403 8.81 -24.17 3.96
N ILE A 404 8.58 -22.94 4.42
CA ILE A 404 7.95 -22.69 5.73
C ILE A 404 6.50 -23.16 5.72
N ALA A 405 5.75 -22.96 4.62
CA ALA A 405 4.38 -23.45 4.48
C ALA A 405 4.31 -24.96 4.58
N ASP A 406 5.20 -25.67 3.87
CA ASP A 406 5.26 -27.13 3.88
C ASP A 406 5.57 -27.70 5.26
N ILE A 407 6.52 -27.09 5.97
CA ILE A 407 6.87 -27.51 7.34
C ILE A 407 5.72 -27.22 8.31
N TYR A 408 5.14 -26.01 8.23
CA TYR A 408 4.08 -25.59 9.12
C TYR A 408 2.82 -26.44 8.94
N CYS A 409 2.35 -26.63 7.70
CA CYS A 409 1.16 -27.41 7.40
C CYS A 409 1.32 -28.90 7.74
N ARG A 410 2.52 -29.47 7.61
CA ARG A 410 2.80 -30.86 8.07
C ARG A 410 2.68 -30.95 9.58
N ASN A 411 3.30 -30.07 10.33
CA ASN A 411 3.28 -30.08 11.79
C ASN A 411 1.87 -29.96 12.35
N ILE A 412 1.00 -29.12 11.76
CA ILE A 412 -0.41 -29.02 12.18
C ILE A 412 -1.15 -30.35 11.98
N LYS A 413 -0.96 -31.02 10.83
CA LYS A 413 -1.60 -32.32 10.55
C LYS A 413 -1.15 -33.40 11.53
N ASP A 414 0.12 -33.39 11.90
CA ASP A 414 0.70 -34.37 12.84
C ASP A 414 0.22 -34.15 14.28
N LEU A 415 -0.04 -32.90 14.66
CA LEU A 415 -0.53 -32.54 16.01
C LEU A 415 -2.03 -32.80 16.20
N LYS A 416 -2.80 -33.15 15.15
CA LYS A 416 -4.27 -33.35 15.18
C LYS A 416 -5.02 -32.22 15.88
N ILE A 417 -4.55 -30.99 15.69
CA ILE A 417 -5.21 -29.77 16.18
C ILE A 417 -6.27 -29.32 15.18
#